data_518bcd11d46739283bb4c987b029dc98
#
_entry.id   518bcd11d46739283bb4c987b029dc98
#
_cell.length_a   1.000
_cell.length_b   1.000
_cell.length_c   1.000
_cell.angle_alpha   90.00
_cell.angle_beta   90.00
_cell.angle_gamma   90.00
#
_symmetry.space_group_name_H-M   'P 1'
#
loop_
_entity.id
_entity.type
_entity.pdbx_description
1 polymer ?
#
loop_
_entity_poly.entity_id
_entity_poly.type
_entity_poly.pdbx_seq_one_letter_code
_entity_poly.pdbx_strand_id
1 'polypeptide(L)'
;MEPNLTKKLTLTAAMTAALACSAAWAGDHASRGEAEVMVKKGVAFIKANGNDKGYAEISSKQGQFKDRDLYLVVYGLDGKVWAHGANEKMVGKVLIDLKDVDGKAFVKERVELGKSKPSFWQDYKFTNPVDKKIGEKSMYCERLEETVVCGGVYKS
;
A
#
# COMPACT_ATOMS: atom_id res chain seq x y z
N MET A 1 30.45 50.10 -59.14
CA MET A 1 30.35 48.66 -59.48
C MET A 1 30.12 47.88 -58.19
N GLU A 2 28.91 47.53 -57.95
CA GLU A 2 28.54 46.74 -56.79
C GLU A 2 28.88 45.25 -57.04
N PRO A 3 29.16 44.50 -55.99
CA PRO A 3 28.60 43.16 -55.98
C PRO A 3 27.76 42.84 -54.71
N ASN A 4 26.61 42.34 -55.00
CA ASN A 4 25.61 41.76 -54.14
C ASN A 4 26.15 40.82 -53.05
N LEU A 5 25.83 41.14 -51.81
CA LEU A 5 26.02 40.27 -50.66
C LEU A 5 24.70 39.51 -50.33
N THR A 6 24.57 38.33 -50.87
CA THR A 6 23.49 37.41 -50.55
C THR A 6 23.61 36.89 -49.11
N LYS A 7 22.75 37.41 -48.23
CA LYS A 7 22.57 36.86 -46.86
C LYS A 7 21.82 35.54 -46.96
N LYS A 8 22.54 34.48 -46.66
CA LYS A 8 21.94 33.16 -46.40
C LYS A 8 21.30 33.15 -45.00
N LEU A 9 20.00 33.13 -44.99
CA LEU A 9 19.21 33.00 -43.76
C LEU A 9 19.13 31.47 -43.39
N THR A 10 19.88 31.06 -42.38
CA THR A 10 19.79 29.72 -41.84
C THR A 10 18.65 29.66 -40.85
N LEU A 11 17.58 28.98 -41.23
CA LEU A 11 16.43 28.70 -40.41
C LEU A 11 16.77 27.53 -39.46
N THR A 12 17.07 27.83 -38.22
CA THR A 12 17.25 26.82 -37.17
C THR A 12 15.86 26.43 -36.65
N ALA A 13 15.39 25.24 -37.04
CA ALA A 13 14.18 24.67 -36.50
C ALA A 13 14.48 24.17 -35.06
N ALA A 14 13.98 24.87 -34.08
CA ALA A 14 13.98 24.44 -32.68
C ALA A 14 12.89 23.39 -32.50
N MET A 15 13.30 22.13 -32.36
CA MET A 15 12.43 20.99 -32.09
C MET A 15 12.14 20.98 -30.59
N THR A 16 11.03 21.60 -30.17
CA THR A 16 10.53 21.52 -28.80
C THR A 16 9.92 20.15 -28.59
N ALA A 17 10.64 19.24 -27.94
CA ALA A 17 10.11 17.99 -27.43
C ALA A 17 9.15 18.30 -26.28
N ALA A 18 7.85 18.25 -26.53
CA ALA A 18 6.83 18.29 -25.50
C ALA A 18 6.88 16.97 -24.73
N LEU A 19 7.45 16.98 -23.52
CA LEU A 19 7.25 15.90 -22.56
C LEU A 19 5.77 15.90 -22.18
N ALA A 20 5.00 15.02 -22.80
CA ALA A 20 3.67 14.67 -22.32
C ALA A 20 3.81 13.95 -20.98
N CYS A 21 3.71 14.71 -19.89
CA CYS A 21 3.54 14.15 -18.56
C CYS A 21 2.15 13.52 -18.54
N SER A 22 2.07 12.19 -18.81
CA SER A 22 0.86 11.43 -18.59
C SER A 22 0.59 11.44 -17.10
N ALA A 23 -0.29 12.31 -16.64
CA ALA A 23 -0.89 12.22 -15.33
C ALA A 23 -1.68 10.90 -15.31
N ALA A 24 -1.08 9.88 -14.72
CA ALA A 24 -1.81 8.67 -14.38
C ALA A 24 -2.89 9.10 -13.39
N TRP A 25 -4.14 9.04 -13.80
CA TRP A 25 -5.27 9.26 -12.92
C TRP A 25 -5.24 8.11 -11.91
N ALA A 26 -4.84 8.43 -10.69
CA ALA A 26 -5.00 7.50 -9.58
C ALA A 26 -6.50 7.24 -9.44
N GLY A 27 -6.93 6.00 -9.67
CA GLY A 27 -8.33 5.61 -9.48
C GLY A 27 -8.74 5.80 -8.03
N ASP A 28 -10.05 5.77 -7.75
CA ASP A 28 -10.62 5.91 -6.39
C ASP A 28 -10.17 4.78 -5.45
N HIS A 29 -9.69 3.66 -6.01
CA HIS A 29 -9.16 2.50 -5.30
C HIS A 29 -7.67 2.31 -5.58
N ALA A 30 -6.94 1.86 -4.57
CA ALA A 30 -5.54 1.52 -4.73
C ALA A 30 -5.37 0.20 -5.52
N SER A 31 -4.27 0.09 -6.27
CA SER A 31 -3.91 -1.09 -7.04
C SER A 31 -3.09 -2.09 -6.21
N ARG A 32 -3.02 -3.34 -6.69
CA ARG A 32 -2.17 -4.38 -6.08
C ARG A 32 -0.69 -3.97 -6.03
N GLY A 33 -0.19 -3.33 -7.09
CA GLY A 33 1.19 -2.83 -7.13
C GLY A 33 1.46 -1.76 -6.06
N GLU A 34 0.51 -0.85 -5.83
CA GLU A 34 0.61 0.15 -4.76
C GLU A 34 0.62 -0.50 -3.38
N ALA A 35 -0.18 -1.55 -3.16
CA ALA A 35 -0.18 -2.31 -1.91
C ALA A 35 1.18 -2.97 -1.64
N GLU A 36 1.77 -3.64 -2.62
CA GLU A 36 3.11 -4.23 -2.49
C GLU A 36 4.18 -3.18 -2.17
N VAL A 37 4.17 -2.06 -2.88
CA VAL A 37 5.11 -0.95 -2.65
C VAL A 37 4.96 -0.39 -1.24
N MET A 38 3.73 -0.17 -0.79
CA MET A 38 3.46 0.37 0.56
C MET A 38 3.90 -0.62 1.66
N VAL A 39 3.64 -1.91 1.51
CA VAL A 39 4.09 -2.94 2.46
C VAL A 39 5.61 -2.98 2.55
N LYS A 40 6.32 -3.00 1.42
CA LYS A 40 7.79 -2.98 1.40
C LYS A 40 8.37 -1.73 2.05
N LYS A 41 7.76 -0.57 1.83
CA LYS A 41 8.14 0.68 2.52
C LYS A 41 7.89 0.59 4.04
N GLY A 42 6.76 0.02 4.45
CA GLY A 42 6.43 -0.20 5.86
C GLY A 42 7.43 -1.12 6.56
N VAL A 43 7.77 -2.24 5.93
CA VAL A 43 8.81 -3.18 6.42
C VAL A 43 10.16 -2.48 6.56
N ALA A 44 10.60 -1.73 5.54
CA ALA A 44 11.85 -0.98 5.58
C ALA A 44 11.85 0.08 6.68
N PHE A 45 10.74 0.79 6.86
CA PHE A 45 10.59 1.81 7.90
C PHE A 45 10.67 1.21 9.31
N ILE A 46 9.99 0.07 9.56
CA ILE A 46 10.06 -0.64 10.85
C ILE A 46 11.50 -1.08 11.13
N LYS A 47 12.18 -1.68 10.14
CA LYS A 47 13.59 -2.11 10.28
C LYS A 47 14.53 -0.96 10.63
N ALA A 48 14.33 0.21 10.01
CA ALA A 48 15.19 1.38 10.20
C ALA A 48 14.92 2.12 11.51
N ASN A 49 13.70 2.11 12.04
CA ASN A 49 13.27 2.96 13.15
C ASN A 49 12.87 2.17 14.41
N GLY A 50 12.77 0.84 14.33
CA GLY A 50 12.28 -0.03 15.40
C GLY A 50 10.76 -0.19 15.40
N ASN A 51 10.30 -1.22 16.14
CA ASN A 51 8.90 -1.62 16.16
C ASN A 51 7.97 -0.52 16.70
N ASP A 52 8.31 0.08 17.83
CA ASP A 52 7.44 1.07 18.49
C ASP A 52 7.16 2.27 17.57
N LYS A 53 8.21 2.82 16.97
CA LYS A 53 8.07 3.95 16.05
C LYS A 53 7.39 3.55 14.74
N GLY A 54 7.70 2.36 14.21
CA GLY A 54 7.09 1.82 13.02
C GLY A 54 5.58 1.60 13.19
N TYR A 55 5.18 0.98 14.30
CA TYR A 55 3.77 0.70 14.59
C TYR A 55 2.96 1.97 14.89
N ALA A 56 3.57 2.93 15.58
CA ALA A 56 2.96 4.24 15.81
C ALA A 56 2.71 4.98 14.50
N GLU A 57 3.66 4.99 13.58
CA GLU A 57 3.52 5.62 12.27
C GLU A 57 2.44 4.95 11.41
N ILE A 58 2.39 3.61 11.39
CA ILE A 58 1.35 2.86 10.67
C ILE A 58 -0.06 3.14 11.24
N SER A 59 -0.19 3.28 12.55
CA SER A 59 -1.48 3.52 13.22
C SER A 59 -1.89 4.99 13.21
N SER A 60 -1.01 5.90 12.81
CA SER A 60 -1.26 7.34 12.80
C SER A 60 -2.31 7.71 11.75
N LYS A 61 -3.26 8.56 12.13
CA LYS A 61 -4.26 9.12 11.18
C LYS A 61 -3.63 10.00 10.10
N GLN A 62 -2.49 10.61 10.41
CA GLN A 62 -1.71 11.48 9.51
C GLN A 62 -0.45 10.79 8.98
N GLY A 63 -0.33 9.48 9.21
CA GLY A 63 0.82 8.69 8.82
C GLY A 63 0.96 8.49 7.32
N GLN A 64 2.19 8.19 6.89
CA GLN A 64 2.53 7.99 5.49
C GLN A 64 2.08 6.63 4.91
N PHE A 65 1.55 5.72 5.74
CA PHE A 65 1.15 4.37 5.34
C PHE A 65 -0.36 4.23 5.17
N LYS A 66 -0.97 5.27 4.63
CA LYS A 66 -2.39 5.31 4.26
C LYS A 66 -2.59 6.15 3.01
N ASP A 67 -3.30 5.60 2.03
CA ASP A 67 -3.66 6.29 0.79
C ASP A 67 -5.00 5.75 0.27
N ARG A 68 -6.02 6.61 0.17
CA ARG A 68 -7.38 6.23 -0.27
C ARG A 68 -7.94 5.10 0.61
N ASP A 69 -8.22 3.91 0.04
CA ASP A 69 -8.68 2.71 0.74
C ASP A 69 -7.56 1.76 1.18
N LEU A 70 -6.30 2.04 0.78
CA LEU A 70 -5.11 1.29 1.16
C LEU A 70 -4.54 1.80 2.49
N TYR A 71 -4.27 0.89 3.40
CA TYR A 71 -3.60 1.15 4.67
C TYR A 71 -2.83 -0.09 5.12
N LEU A 72 -1.81 0.11 5.96
CA LEU A 72 -1.07 -0.99 6.54
C LEU A 72 -1.68 -1.47 7.87
N VAL A 73 -1.47 -2.74 8.13
CA VAL A 73 -1.71 -3.39 9.41
C VAL A 73 -0.52 -4.29 9.76
N VAL A 74 -0.28 -4.50 11.05
CA VAL A 74 0.74 -5.43 11.53
C VAL A 74 0.11 -6.41 12.51
N TYR A 75 0.22 -7.70 12.21
CA TYR A 75 -0.23 -8.78 13.07
C TYR A 75 0.95 -9.59 13.58
N GLY A 76 0.94 -9.93 14.86
CA GLY A 76 1.79 -10.97 15.39
C GLY A 76 1.35 -12.34 14.89
N LEU A 77 2.25 -13.31 14.92
CA LEU A 77 1.96 -14.71 14.57
C LEU A 77 1.04 -15.41 15.59
N ASP A 78 0.71 -14.74 16.67
CA ASP A 78 -0.32 -15.10 17.66
C ASP A 78 -1.70 -14.51 17.35
N GLY A 79 -1.82 -13.69 16.28
CA GLY A 79 -3.03 -12.99 15.91
C GLY A 79 -3.27 -11.66 16.62
N LYS A 80 -2.32 -11.19 17.45
CA LYS A 80 -2.40 -9.87 18.08
C LYS A 80 -2.15 -8.75 17.06
N VAL A 81 -2.97 -7.72 17.09
CA VAL A 81 -2.78 -6.52 16.25
C VAL A 81 -1.79 -5.59 16.92
N TRP A 82 -0.67 -5.31 16.27
CA TRP A 82 0.34 -4.37 16.73
C TRP A 82 0.16 -2.96 16.13
N ALA A 83 -0.35 -2.88 14.91
CA ALA A 83 -0.64 -1.60 14.24
C ALA A 83 -1.83 -1.75 13.29
N HIS A 84 -2.61 -0.68 13.12
CA HIS A 84 -3.77 -0.69 12.22
C HIS A 84 -4.07 0.72 11.69
N GLY A 85 -3.80 0.97 10.41
CA GLY A 85 -3.90 2.29 9.79
C GLY A 85 -5.32 2.84 9.61
N ALA A 86 -6.36 1.99 9.66
CA ALA A 86 -7.74 2.44 9.50
C ALA A 86 -8.57 2.42 10.80
N ASN A 87 -8.15 1.64 11.80
CA ASN A 87 -8.91 1.51 13.05
C ASN A 87 -7.99 1.20 14.24
N GLU A 88 -7.55 2.22 14.93
CA GLU A 88 -6.68 2.10 16.10
C GLU A 88 -7.29 1.30 17.27
N LYS A 89 -8.64 1.19 17.33
CA LYS A 89 -9.32 0.38 18.36
C LYS A 89 -9.05 -1.12 18.24
N MET A 90 -8.51 -1.56 17.12
CA MET A 90 -8.08 -2.95 16.91
C MET A 90 -6.71 -3.23 17.52
N VAL A 91 -5.87 -2.21 17.71
CA VAL A 91 -4.52 -2.36 18.26
C VAL A 91 -4.57 -2.95 19.67
N GLY A 92 -3.73 -3.95 19.90
CA GLY A 92 -3.65 -4.70 21.16
C GLY A 92 -4.61 -5.88 21.29
N LYS A 93 -5.60 -6.00 20.41
CA LYS A 93 -6.54 -7.14 20.43
C LYS A 93 -5.95 -8.37 19.75
N VAL A 94 -6.29 -9.54 20.28
CA VAL A 94 -6.02 -10.83 19.61
C VAL A 94 -7.25 -11.17 18.78
N LEU A 95 -7.10 -11.23 17.47
CA LEU A 95 -8.19 -11.40 16.52
C LEU A 95 -8.12 -12.74 15.77
N ILE A 96 -7.45 -13.72 16.32
CA ILE A 96 -7.20 -15.02 15.67
C ILE A 96 -8.49 -15.73 15.22
N ASP A 97 -9.58 -15.56 15.98
CA ASP A 97 -10.88 -16.19 15.71
C ASP A 97 -11.83 -15.28 14.92
N LEU A 98 -11.38 -14.08 14.52
CA LEU A 98 -12.21 -13.16 13.75
C LEU A 98 -12.52 -13.75 12.38
N LYS A 99 -13.80 -13.74 12.03
CA LYS A 99 -14.30 -14.21 10.74
C LYS A 99 -14.86 -13.06 9.93
N ASP A 100 -14.79 -13.19 8.62
CA ASP A 100 -15.50 -12.31 7.71
C ASP A 100 -16.98 -12.71 7.59
N VAL A 101 -17.73 -11.98 6.75
CA VAL A 101 -19.18 -12.22 6.56
C VAL A 101 -19.52 -13.59 5.97
N ASP A 102 -18.56 -14.22 5.29
CA ASP A 102 -18.72 -15.58 4.76
C ASP A 102 -18.24 -16.67 5.75
N GLY A 103 -17.84 -16.29 6.96
CA GLY A 103 -17.36 -17.20 7.99
C GLY A 103 -15.89 -17.59 7.86
N LYS A 104 -15.14 -16.95 6.98
CA LYS A 104 -13.71 -17.22 6.80
C LYS A 104 -12.90 -16.65 7.98
N ALA A 105 -12.14 -17.51 8.68
CA ALA A 105 -11.23 -17.11 9.74
C ALA A 105 -9.94 -16.54 9.14
N PHE A 106 -10.03 -15.33 8.59
CA PHE A 106 -8.97 -14.73 7.77
C PHE A 106 -7.72 -14.35 8.56
N VAL A 107 -7.83 -14.01 9.84
CA VAL A 107 -6.64 -13.73 10.68
C VAL A 107 -5.88 -15.01 10.95
N LYS A 108 -6.57 -16.12 11.27
CA LYS A 108 -5.95 -17.44 11.46
C LYS A 108 -5.22 -17.91 10.20
N GLU A 109 -5.87 -17.82 9.03
CA GLU A 109 -5.24 -18.15 7.74
C GLU A 109 -4.00 -17.28 7.48
N ARG A 110 -4.08 -15.98 7.74
CA ARG A 110 -2.96 -15.03 7.60
C ARG A 110 -1.76 -15.43 8.45
N VAL A 111 -1.99 -15.79 9.69
CA VAL A 111 -0.95 -16.25 10.62
C VAL A 111 -0.30 -17.54 10.11
N GLU A 112 -1.09 -18.51 9.67
CA GLU A 112 -0.54 -19.76 9.11
C GLU A 112 0.26 -19.54 7.83
N LEU A 113 -0.22 -18.67 6.93
CA LEU A 113 0.55 -18.28 5.74
C LEU A 113 1.85 -17.56 6.13
N GLY A 114 1.80 -16.66 7.11
CA GLY A 114 2.97 -15.94 7.60
C GLY A 114 4.02 -16.83 8.26
N LYS A 115 3.62 -17.96 8.88
CA LYS A 115 4.55 -18.93 9.44
C LYS A 115 5.30 -19.71 8.35
N SER A 116 4.67 -19.93 7.20
CA SER A 116 5.19 -20.82 6.13
C SER A 116 5.77 -20.08 4.93
N LYS A 117 5.46 -18.79 4.75
CA LYS A 117 5.84 -18.01 3.55
C LYS A 117 6.47 -16.68 3.92
N PRO A 118 7.50 -16.20 3.20
CA PRO A 118 8.07 -14.87 3.39
C PRO A 118 7.15 -13.75 2.91
N SER A 119 6.31 -14.01 1.91
CA SER A 119 5.28 -13.10 1.41
C SER A 119 4.13 -13.88 0.76
N PHE A 120 2.95 -13.29 0.76
CA PHE A 120 1.75 -13.93 0.20
C PHE A 120 0.65 -12.93 -0.07
N TRP A 121 -0.30 -13.33 -0.91
CA TRP A 121 -1.59 -12.68 -1.07
C TRP A 121 -2.69 -13.50 -0.41
N GLN A 122 -3.69 -12.80 0.16
CA GLN A 122 -4.85 -13.41 0.80
C GLN A 122 -6.12 -12.66 0.42
N ASP A 123 -7.17 -13.37 0.04
CA ASP A 123 -8.48 -12.80 -0.25
C ASP A 123 -9.46 -13.06 0.89
N TYR A 124 -10.23 -12.04 1.28
CA TYR A 124 -11.29 -12.11 2.28
C TYR A 124 -12.24 -10.91 2.11
N LYS A 125 -13.33 -10.84 2.86
CA LYS A 125 -14.24 -9.70 2.85
C LYS A 125 -14.04 -8.82 4.07
N PHE A 126 -13.99 -7.50 3.87
CA PHE A 126 -13.83 -6.57 4.97
C PHE A 126 -14.45 -5.20 4.66
N THR A 127 -14.70 -4.41 5.71
CA THR A 127 -15.24 -3.05 5.57
C THR A 127 -14.21 -2.11 4.96
N ASN A 128 -14.57 -1.48 3.84
CA ASN A 128 -13.77 -0.44 3.21
C ASN A 128 -13.79 0.82 4.09
N PRO A 129 -12.63 1.43 4.41
CA PRO A 129 -12.57 2.59 5.29
C PRO A 129 -13.13 3.86 4.67
N VAL A 130 -13.27 3.92 3.35
CA VAL A 130 -13.77 5.11 2.62
C VAL A 130 -15.28 5.12 2.57
N ASP A 131 -15.91 4.10 1.99
CA ASP A 131 -17.36 4.04 1.76
C ASP A 131 -18.14 3.27 2.85
N LYS A 132 -17.43 2.64 3.79
CA LYS A 132 -17.97 1.84 4.90
C LYS A 132 -18.75 0.59 4.48
N LYS A 133 -18.66 0.18 3.23
CA LYS A 133 -19.28 -1.05 2.72
C LYS A 133 -18.35 -2.25 2.90
N ILE A 134 -18.95 -3.43 3.04
CA ILE A 134 -18.20 -4.69 3.00
C ILE A 134 -17.92 -5.01 1.54
N GLY A 135 -16.62 -5.18 1.23
CA GLY A 135 -16.15 -5.51 -0.11
C GLY A 135 -15.13 -6.64 -0.10
N GLU A 136 -14.91 -7.23 -1.26
CA GLU A 136 -13.82 -8.18 -1.46
C GLU A 136 -12.48 -7.44 -1.35
N LYS A 137 -11.58 -7.97 -0.53
CA LYS A 137 -10.26 -7.42 -0.28
C LYS A 137 -9.18 -8.44 -0.59
N SER A 138 -8.21 -8.02 -1.40
CA SER A 138 -6.95 -8.75 -1.60
C SER A 138 -5.86 -8.09 -0.77
N MET A 139 -5.26 -8.82 0.15
CA MET A 139 -4.24 -8.33 1.05
C MET A 139 -2.89 -8.96 0.75
N TYR A 140 -1.88 -8.12 0.51
CA TYR A 140 -0.48 -8.53 0.41
C TYR A 140 0.17 -8.44 1.77
N CYS A 141 0.93 -9.45 2.15
CA CYS A 141 1.66 -9.51 3.40
C CYS A 141 3.12 -9.91 3.19
N GLU A 142 4.01 -9.32 3.99
CA GLU A 142 5.40 -9.76 4.13
C GLU A 142 5.69 -10.13 5.58
N ARG A 143 6.40 -11.24 5.77
CA ARG A 143 6.91 -11.66 7.08
C ARG A 143 8.01 -10.72 7.54
N LEU A 144 7.92 -10.24 8.77
CA LEU A 144 8.97 -9.53 9.47
C LEU A 144 9.11 -10.10 10.88
N GLU A 145 10.15 -10.92 11.08
CA GLU A 145 10.38 -11.62 12.35
C GLU A 145 9.14 -12.40 12.82
N GLU A 146 8.58 -12.08 14.01
CA GLU A 146 7.39 -12.71 14.58
C GLU A 146 6.08 -11.99 14.18
N THR A 147 6.12 -11.18 13.11
CA THR A 147 4.97 -10.44 12.61
C THR A 147 4.79 -10.61 11.11
N VAL A 148 3.62 -10.23 10.62
CA VAL A 148 3.35 -9.96 9.20
C VAL A 148 2.89 -8.53 9.04
N VAL A 149 3.51 -7.81 8.10
CA VAL A 149 3.14 -6.46 7.68
C VAL A 149 2.31 -6.59 6.42
N CYS A 150 1.09 -6.07 6.45
CA CYS A 150 0.12 -6.28 5.38
C CYS A 150 -0.51 -4.97 4.91
N GLY A 151 -0.83 -4.91 3.62
CA GLY A 151 -1.61 -3.86 3.00
C GLY A 151 -2.55 -4.46 1.95
N GLY A 152 -3.78 -4.00 1.88
CA GLY A 152 -4.77 -4.63 1.02
C GLY A 152 -5.57 -3.63 0.20
N VAL A 153 -6.03 -4.10 -0.96
CA VAL A 153 -6.84 -3.36 -1.92
C VAL A 153 -8.23 -3.97 -2.03
N TYR A 154 -9.23 -3.15 -2.27
CA TYR A 154 -10.60 -3.60 -2.50
C TYR A 154 -10.82 -3.80 -3.99
N LYS A 155 -11.52 -4.88 -4.34
CA LYS A 155 -11.93 -5.13 -5.72
C LYS A 155 -13.12 -4.22 -6.05
N SER A 156 -13.01 -3.49 -7.14
CA SER A 156 -14.09 -2.68 -7.74
C SER A 156 -15.08 -3.57 -8.50
#